data_c60cbc638f9edbb8897357e15ec6429b
#
_entry.id   c60cbc638f9edbb8897357e15ec6429b
#
_cell.length_a   1.000
_cell.length_b   1.000
_cell.length_c   1.000
_cell.angle_alpha   90.00
_cell.angle_beta   90.00
_cell.angle_gamma   90.00
#
_symmetry.space_group_name_H-M   'P 1'
#
loop_
_entity.id
_entity.type
_entity.pdbx_description
1 polymer ?
#
loop_
_entity_poly.entity_id
_entity_poly.type
_entity_poly.pdbx_seq_one_letter_code
_entity_poly.pdbx_strand_id
1 'polypeptide(L)'
;MTDTATQFAFGVASGEVTRSSVNLWTHCTASGPLHLSVRDGDHVVTETEVTEEPGQPHVFRAVVDGLDPDVRYDYVFASEEAEAAGSFRTLPPDGVPLRFAVVSCAKYNAGYFNTFKLVAARDDLHFVLHLGDYIYEAGQVPRGTQTPSKDIGRPFEPFEECVTHEDYMTRYAQYRRDPDLQAMHAKYAVWQTIDDHELADNAWSGGSEDHDEAKDGPWAERLDGALRAWEYWMPSSVHPSRGEPLSRSFSVGDLVRFVFLETRTHRDGRDVPPERRSALGADQRRWVEGELRDSPATWTFLACPSMLSSIHRDQMPDDVVEALRSLKLRHPTEAKPYHDQWDSFPAERDWLFAEIGQSPSEVVVLSGDVHIAVDADLESGGQVVAHEWTTSSITSQNLADKKGWAKNVESLPIVEHLVETFPDLHWVDTDSHGFLVVTVSDDTASCEWWSLETVGRPSDVGEIGHTATLTA
;
A
#
# COMPACT_ATOMS: atom_id res chain seq x y z
N MET A 1 -25.59 -18.55 -24.51
CA MET A 1 -24.45 -18.94 -23.66
C MET A 1 -23.81 -17.61 -23.26
N THR A 2 -24.08 -17.16 -22.04
CA THR A 2 -23.38 -16.05 -21.43
C THR A 2 -21.93 -16.51 -21.24
N ASP A 3 -21.01 -15.72 -21.72
CA ASP A 3 -19.57 -16.03 -21.64
C ASP A 3 -19.20 -16.18 -20.13
N THR A 4 -18.71 -17.33 -19.72
CA THR A 4 -18.34 -17.63 -18.32
C THR A 4 -17.38 -16.60 -17.74
N ALA A 5 -16.54 -15.98 -18.58
CA ALA A 5 -15.64 -14.88 -18.21
C ALA A 5 -16.37 -13.59 -17.79
N THR A 6 -17.67 -13.42 -18.08
CA THR A 6 -18.39 -12.16 -17.74
C THR A 6 -19.01 -12.18 -16.36
N GLN A 7 -19.32 -13.32 -15.75
CA GLN A 7 -19.92 -13.37 -14.42
C GLN A 7 -18.93 -12.99 -13.32
N PHE A 8 -17.67 -13.39 -13.42
CA PHE A 8 -16.57 -13.10 -12.49
C PHE A 8 -15.55 -12.14 -13.10
N ALA A 9 -16.01 -11.06 -13.72
CA ALA A 9 -15.16 -10.14 -14.49
C ALA A 9 -13.99 -9.52 -13.70
N PHE A 10 -14.07 -9.53 -12.38
CA PHE A 10 -13.06 -8.94 -11.47
C PHE A 10 -12.26 -10.01 -10.70
N GLY A 11 -12.43 -11.30 -11.06
CA GLY A 11 -11.75 -12.42 -10.46
C GLY A 11 -12.09 -12.63 -8.99
N VAL A 12 -11.17 -13.23 -8.27
CA VAL A 12 -11.27 -13.51 -6.83
C VAL A 12 -10.14 -12.81 -6.08
N ALA A 13 -10.29 -12.68 -4.77
CA ALA A 13 -9.22 -12.19 -3.90
C ALA A 13 -9.29 -12.85 -2.52
N SER A 14 -8.15 -12.96 -1.88
CA SER A 14 -8.04 -13.26 -0.47
C SER A 14 -7.36 -12.12 0.27
N GLY A 15 -7.65 -11.95 1.56
CA GLY A 15 -7.08 -10.90 2.39
C GLY A 15 -6.98 -11.31 3.86
N GLU A 16 -6.24 -10.53 4.61
CA GLU A 16 -6.13 -10.63 6.07
C GLU A 16 -5.87 -12.06 6.56
N VAL A 17 -4.99 -12.78 5.85
CA VAL A 17 -4.64 -14.15 6.19
C VAL A 17 -3.91 -14.20 7.54
N THR A 18 -4.26 -15.20 8.33
CA THR A 18 -3.61 -15.54 9.60
C THR A 18 -3.02 -16.96 9.55
N ARG A 19 -2.61 -17.50 10.68
CA ARG A 19 -2.20 -18.91 10.79
C ARG A 19 -3.35 -19.90 10.61
N SER A 20 -4.59 -19.44 10.82
CA SER A 20 -5.76 -20.33 10.89
C SER A 20 -7.00 -19.80 10.19
N SER A 21 -6.92 -18.63 9.54
CA SER A 21 -8.08 -18.00 8.89
C SER A 21 -7.69 -17.15 7.69
N VAL A 22 -8.68 -16.85 6.85
CA VAL A 22 -8.54 -15.97 5.68
C VAL A 22 -9.88 -15.34 5.35
N ASN A 23 -9.86 -14.09 4.84
CA ASN A 23 -11.01 -13.46 4.21
C ASN A 23 -10.96 -13.74 2.69
N LEU A 24 -12.06 -14.26 2.14
CA LEU A 24 -12.23 -14.49 0.71
C LEU A 24 -13.24 -13.51 0.14
N TRP A 25 -13.00 -13.04 -1.07
CA TRP A 25 -13.81 -12.05 -1.76
C TRP A 25 -13.97 -12.40 -3.25
N THR A 26 -15.17 -12.17 -3.78
CA THR A 26 -15.40 -12.12 -5.24
C THR A 26 -16.52 -11.16 -5.57
N HIS A 27 -16.56 -10.73 -6.82
CA HIS A 27 -17.69 -10.04 -7.42
C HIS A 27 -18.28 -10.94 -8.51
N CYS A 28 -19.57 -11.23 -8.39
CA CYS A 28 -20.27 -12.08 -9.33
C CYS A 28 -21.65 -11.53 -9.70
N THR A 29 -21.97 -11.47 -10.99
CA THR A 29 -23.26 -10.99 -11.49
C THR A 29 -24.32 -12.09 -11.61
N ALA A 30 -24.01 -13.33 -11.23
CA ALA A 30 -24.99 -14.41 -11.15
C ALA A 30 -26.03 -14.12 -10.06
N SER A 31 -27.24 -14.63 -10.25
CA SER A 31 -28.31 -14.54 -9.26
C SER A 31 -28.23 -15.70 -8.26
N GLY A 32 -28.48 -15.41 -6.98
CA GLY A 32 -28.50 -16.42 -5.92
C GLY A 32 -27.14 -16.62 -5.24
N PRO A 33 -27.07 -17.57 -4.29
CA PRO A 33 -25.83 -17.86 -3.57
C PRO A 33 -24.78 -18.49 -4.48
N LEU A 34 -23.49 -18.28 -4.13
CA LEU A 34 -22.37 -18.99 -4.75
C LEU A 34 -21.95 -20.17 -3.88
N HIS A 35 -21.55 -21.25 -4.51
CA HIS A 35 -20.89 -22.35 -3.83
C HIS A 35 -19.40 -22.01 -3.66
N LEU A 36 -18.92 -22.01 -2.41
CA LEU A 36 -17.49 -21.87 -2.07
C LEU A 36 -16.95 -23.25 -1.67
N SER A 37 -15.83 -23.65 -2.29
CA SER A 37 -15.02 -24.77 -1.81
C SER A 37 -13.59 -24.32 -1.53
N VAL A 38 -13.01 -24.79 -0.42
CA VAL A 38 -11.61 -24.57 -0.02
C VAL A 38 -10.95 -25.94 0.15
N ARG A 39 -9.74 -26.10 -0.40
CA ARG A 39 -9.06 -27.39 -0.49
C ARG A 39 -7.58 -27.30 -0.13
N ASP A 40 -7.09 -28.39 0.49
CA ASP A 40 -5.66 -28.70 0.59
C ASP A 40 -5.40 -29.89 -0.37
N GLY A 41 -4.89 -29.61 -1.57
CA GLY A 41 -4.79 -30.58 -2.64
C GLY A 41 -6.17 -31.21 -2.96
N ASP A 42 -6.25 -32.53 -2.83
CA ASP A 42 -7.51 -33.26 -3.07
C ASP A 42 -8.47 -33.27 -1.87
N HIS A 43 -8.02 -32.77 -0.70
CA HIS A 43 -8.82 -32.76 0.52
C HIS A 43 -9.69 -31.50 0.59
N VAL A 44 -11.00 -31.70 0.74
CA VAL A 44 -11.94 -30.60 0.97
C VAL A 44 -11.90 -30.20 2.45
N VAL A 45 -11.51 -28.94 2.70
CA VAL A 45 -11.48 -28.36 4.05
C VAL A 45 -12.82 -27.72 4.40
N THR A 46 -13.40 -26.99 3.44
CA THR A 46 -14.67 -26.29 3.61
C THR A 46 -15.47 -26.32 2.32
N GLU A 47 -16.78 -26.62 2.44
CA GLU A 47 -17.77 -26.38 1.39
C GLU A 47 -18.98 -25.67 2.02
N THR A 48 -19.39 -24.53 1.43
CA THR A 48 -20.51 -23.74 1.94
C THR A 48 -21.17 -22.92 0.83
N GLU A 49 -22.40 -22.50 1.06
CA GLU A 49 -23.05 -21.46 0.26
C GLU A 49 -22.73 -20.08 0.82
N VAL A 50 -22.39 -19.15 -0.06
CA VAL A 50 -22.09 -17.76 0.25
C VAL A 50 -23.14 -16.87 -0.42
N THR A 51 -23.79 -16.00 0.33
CA THR A 51 -24.77 -15.03 -0.17
C THR A 51 -24.11 -13.68 -0.41
N GLU A 52 -24.75 -12.84 -1.21
CA GLU A 52 -24.32 -11.44 -1.36
C GLU A 52 -24.16 -10.74 -0.01
N GLU A 53 -23.12 -9.93 0.07
CA GLU A 53 -22.88 -9.07 1.24
C GLU A 53 -24.02 -8.04 1.41
N PRO A 54 -24.64 -7.92 2.60
CA PRO A 54 -25.74 -7.00 2.81
C PRO A 54 -25.39 -5.54 2.45
N GLY A 55 -26.12 -4.97 1.51
CA GLY A 55 -25.91 -3.59 1.03
C GLY A 55 -24.78 -3.42 0.01
N GLN A 56 -24.14 -4.51 -0.41
CA GLN A 56 -23.07 -4.52 -1.43
C GLN A 56 -23.47 -5.49 -2.57
N PRO A 57 -24.32 -5.06 -3.54
CA PRO A 57 -24.78 -5.94 -4.63
C PRO A 57 -23.60 -6.57 -5.36
N HIS A 58 -23.75 -7.86 -5.73
CA HIS A 58 -22.76 -8.63 -6.46
C HIS A 58 -21.46 -8.97 -5.69
N VAL A 59 -21.29 -8.50 -4.46
CA VAL A 59 -20.12 -8.84 -3.62
C VAL A 59 -20.45 -10.05 -2.76
N PHE A 60 -19.55 -11.02 -2.76
CA PHE A 60 -19.61 -12.23 -1.95
C PHE A 60 -18.36 -12.33 -1.10
N ARG A 61 -18.53 -12.47 0.21
CA ARG A 61 -17.44 -12.57 1.19
C ARG A 61 -17.62 -13.81 2.05
N ALA A 62 -16.53 -14.43 2.41
CA ALA A 62 -16.49 -15.52 3.36
C ALA A 62 -15.25 -15.44 4.24
N VAL A 63 -15.41 -15.66 5.52
CA VAL A 63 -14.29 -15.94 6.42
C VAL A 63 -14.17 -17.45 6.56
N VAL A 64 -12.97 -17.97 6.34
CA VAL A 64 -12.67 -19.41 6.49
C VAL A 64 -11.71 -19.56 7.65
N ASP A 65 -12.14 -20.29 8.66
CA ASP A 65 -11.41 -20.55 9.90
C ASP A 65 -11.02 -22.04 10.01
N GLY A 66 -10.17 -22.34 11.00
CA GLY A 66 -9.77 -23.72 11.31
C GLY A 66 -8.74 -24.30 10.33
N LEU A 67 -8.00 -23.43 9.66
CA LEU A 67 -6.93 -23.78 8.73
C LEU A 67 -5.65 -24.17 9.48
N ASP A 68 -4.83 -25.00 8.87
CA ASP A 68 -3.50 -25.34 9.35
C ASP A 68 -2.49 -24.27 8.93
N PRO A 69 -1.46 -23.94 9.75
CA PRO A 69 -0.44 -22.96 9.44
C PRO A 69 0.52 -23.43 8.35
N ASP A 70 1.02 -22.50 7.53
CA ASP A 70 2.01 -22.69 6.46
C ASP A 70 1.53 -23.61 5.31
N VAL A 71 0.22 -23.74 5.14
CA VAL A 71 -0.41 -24.56 4.08
C VAL A 71 -0.91 -23.64 2.96
N ARG A 72 -0.68 -24.06 1.71
CA ARG A 72 -1.30 -23.45 0.53
C ARG A 72 -2.63 -24.12 0.27
N TYR A 73 -3.68 -23.32 0.31
CA TYR A 73 -5.04 -23.73 -0.01
C TYR A 73 -5.48 -23.18 -1.36
N ASP A 74 -6.21 -23.99 -2.11
CA ASP A 74 -6.95 -23.57 -3.29
C ASP A 74 -8.40 -23.29 -2.91
N TYR A 75 -9.02 -22.28 -3.53
CA TYR A 75 -10.44 -21.99 -3.33
C TYR A 75 -11.14 -21.66 -4.64
N VAL A 76 -12.43 -21.98 -4.69
CA VAL A 76 -13.28 -21.74 -5.86
C VAL A 76 -14.61 -21.16 -5.41
N PHE A 77 -15.02 -20.05 -6.02
CA PHE A 77 -16.38 -19.58 -6.01
C PHE A 77 -17.06 -20.02 -7.30
N ALA A 78 -18.18 -20.71 -7.19
CA ALA A 78 -18.92 -21.23 -8.34
C ALA A 78 -20.40 -20.79 -8.29
N SER A 79 -20.90 -20.33 -9.44
CA SER A 79 -22.33 -20.22 -9.77
C SER A 79 -22.81 -21.48 -10.49
N GLU A 80 -24.06 -21.53 -10.95
CA GLU A 80 -24.54 -22.63 -11.79
C GLU A 80 -23.83 -22.71 -13.16
N GLU A 81 -23.28 -21.60 -13.66
CA GLU A 81 -22.78 -21.48 -15.04
C GLU A 81 -21.28 -21.18 -15.14
N ALA A 82 -20.66 -20.67 -14.07
CA ALA A 82 -19.29 -20.15 -14.09
C ALA A 82 -18.60 -20.37 -12.74
N GLU A 83 -17.27 -20.36 -12.77
CA GLU A 83 -16.44 -20.42 -11.58
C GLU A 83 -15.24 -19.47 -11.66
N ALA A 84 -14.74 -19.04 -10.50
CA ALA A 84 -13.49 -18.30 -10.36
C ALA A 84 -12.68 -18.91 -9.23
N ALA A 85 -11.39 -19.17 -9.50
CA ALA A 85 -10.50 -19.87 -8.61
C ALA A 85 -9.34 -19.00 -8.17
N GLY A 86 -8.84 -19.24 -6.97
CA GLY A 86 -7.65 -18.65 -6.41
C GLY A 86 -6.97 -19.55 -5.40
N SER A 87 -5.88 -19.06 -4.84
CA SER A 87 -5.17 -19.73 -3.77
C SER A 87 -4.70 -18.70 -2.73
N PHE A 88 -4.35 -19.18 -1.55
CA PHE A 88 -3.65 -18.40 -0.51
C PHE A 88 -2.76 -19.35 0.28
N ARG A 89 -1.83 -18.78 1.05
CA ARG A 89 -1.01 -19.54 2.01
C ARG A 89 -1.22 -18.95 3.38
N THR A 90 -1.53 -19.80 4.36
CA THR A 90 -1.61 -19.40 5.77
C THR A 90 -0.25 -18.99 6.30
N LEU A 91 -0.23 -18.15 7.34
CA LEU A 91 1.01 -17.67 7.95
C LEU A 91 1.77 -18.82 8.64
N PRO A 92 3.10 -18.77 8.68
CA PRO A 92 3.92 -19.88 9.16
C PRO A 92 3.83 -20.06 10.68
N PRO A 93 4.07 -21.27 11.20
CA PRO A 93 4.24 -21.51 12.64
C PRO A 93 5.55 -20.94 13.15
N ASP A 94 5.76 -20.97 14.47
CA ASP A 94 7.01 -20.51 15.07
C ASP A 94 8.21 -21.31 14.57
N GLY A 95 9.35 -20.63 14.40
CA GLY A 95 10.60 -21.20 13.88
C GLY A 95 10.64 -21.38 12.36
N VAL A 96 9.59 -21.04 11.63
CA VAL A 96 9.57 -21.02 10.15
C VAL A 96 9.62 -19.57 9.68
N PRO A 97 10.56 -19.19 8.78
CA PRO A 97 10.66 -17.82 8.30
C PRO A 97 9.38 -17.33 7.60
N LEU A 98 8.99 -16.11 7.90
CA LEU A 98 7.93 -15.40 7.19
C LEU A 98 8.52 -14.70 5.98
N ARG A 99 7.86 -14.80 4.80
CA ARG A 99 8.27 -14.07 3.60
C ARG A 99 7.07 -13.40 2.94
N PHE A 100 7.18 -12.10 2.63
CA PHE A 100 6.09 -11.33 2.04
C PHE A 100 6.63 -10.25 1.09
N ALA A 101 5.78 -9.80 0.16
CA ALA A 101 6.08 -8.66 -0.70
C ALA A 101 5.45 -7.38 -0.15
N VAL A 102 6.09 -6.22 -0.41
CA VAL A 102 5.56 -4.89 -0.08
C VAL A 102 5.46 -4.07 -1.36
N VAL A 103 4.29 -3.49 -1.60
CA VAL A 103 3.97 -2.72 -2.80
C VAL A 103 3.22 -1.44 -2.46
N SER A 104 3.33 -0.41 -3.32
CA SER A 104 2.61 0.86 -3.18
C SER A 104 2.51 1.59 -4.52
N CYS A 105 1.58 2.55 -4.64
CA CYS A 105 1.53 3.56 -5.69
C CYS A 105 1.30 3.00 -7.11
N ALA A 106 0.12 2.39 -7.33
CA ALA A 106 -0.28 1.75 -8.58
C ALA A 106 -1.07 2.69 -9.50
N LYS A 107 -0.41 3.64 -10.16
CA LYS A 107 -1.06 4.60 -11.08
C LYS A 107 -1.35 3.97 -12.45
N TYR A 108 -2.61 3.65 -12.74
CA TYR A 108 -3.05 2.89 -13.90
C TYR A 108 -2.59 3.47 -15.25
N ASN A 109 -2.72 4.78 -15.43
CA ASN A 109 -2.40 5.46 -16.68
C ASN A 109 -0.91 5.82 -16.84
N ALA A 110 -0.07 5.51 -15.86
CA ALA A 110 1.37 5.80 -15.89
C ALA A 110 2.21 4.58 -16.33
N GLY A 111 1.69 3.35 -16.15
CA GLY A 111 2.46 2.14 -16.49
C GLY A 111 1.62 0.87 -16.54
N TYR A 112 2.24 -0.20 -17.00
CA TYR A 112 1.73 -1.56 -16.91
C TYR A 112 2.08 -2.17 -15.55
N PHE A 113 1.20 -2.99 -15.00
CA PHE A 113 1.32 -3.56 -13.67
C PHE A 113 2.30 -4.75 -13.59
N ASN A 114 3.47 -4.58 -14.21
CA ASN A 114 4.53 -5.58 -14.26
C ASN A 114 4.98 -6.06 -12.86
N THR A 115 4.91 -5.19 -11.84
CA THR A 115 5.15 -5.56 -10.44
C THR A 115 4.21 -6.69 -10.00
N PHE A 116 2.91 -6.55 -10.22
CA PHE A 116 1.94 -7.58 -9.83
C PHE A 116 2.15 -8.89 -10.58
N LYS A 117 2.54 -8.81 -11.87
CA LYS A 117 2.92 -9.99 -12.66
C LYS A 117 4.12 -10.73 -12.06
N LEU A 118 5.18 -9.99 -11.68
CA LEU A 118 6.37 -10.60 -11.06
C LEU A 118 6.05 -11.18 -9.68
N VAL A 119 5.26 -10.49 -8.86
CA VAL A 119 4.80 -11.01 -7.57
C VAL A 119 3.96 -12.27 -7.77
N ALA A 120 3.02 -12.29 -8.72
CA ALA A 120 2.21 -13.46 -9.04
C ALA A 120 3.03 -14.65 -9.56
N ALA A 121 4.15 -14.40 -10.23
CA ALA A 121 5.05 -15.45 -10.72
C ALA A 121 5.88 -16.13 -9.61
N ARG A 122 5.95 -15.56 -8.41
CA ARG A 122 6.67 -16.16 -7.26
C ARG A 122 5.84 -17.27 -6.62
N ASP A 123 6.49 -18.20 -5.93
CA ASP A 123 5.84 -19.29 -5.15
C ASP A 123 6.25 -19.29 -3.67
N ASP A 124 7.10 -18.35 -3.27
CA ASP A 124 7.79 -18.34 -1.99
C ASP A 124 7.22 -17.32 -0.98
N LEU A 125 6.17 -16.58 -1.33
CA LEU A 125 5.56 -15.59 -0.45
C LEU A 125 4.37 -16.17 0.33
N HIS A 126 4.12 -15.64 1.53
CA HIS A 126 2.93 -15.92 2.32
C HIS A 126 1.79 -14.95 1.99
N PHE A 127 2.10 -13.65 1.83
CA PHE A 127 1.11 -12.61 1.51
C PHE A 127 1.77 -11.42 0.82
N VAL A 128 0.95 -10.46 0.41
CA VAL A 128 1.36 -9.15 -0.10
C VAL A 128 0.86 -8.07 0.85
N LEU A 129 1.74 -7.13 1.22
CA LEU A 129 1.42 -5.92 1.96
C LEU A 129 1.31 -4.74 0.98
N HIS A 130 0.15 -4.12 0.90
CA HIS A 130 -0.09 -2.92 0.08
C HIS A 130 -0.19 -1.69 0.98
N LEU A 131 0.72 -0.74 0.81
CA LEU A 131 0.87 0.44 1.67
C LEU A 131 0.01 1.64 1.25
N GLY A 132 -0.98 1.45 0.41
CA GLY A 132 -1.83 2.53 -0.09
C GLY A 132 -1.52 2.94 -1.52
N ASP A 133 -2.30 3.89 -2.04
CA ASP A 133 -2.30 4.25 -3.46
C ASP A 133 -2.58 3.04 -4.36
N TYR A 134 -3.52 2.20 -3.94
CA TYR A 134 -3.97 1.07 -4.73
C TYR A 134 -4.68 1.56 -6.01
N ILE A 135 -5.42 2.65 -5.93
CA ILE A 135 -5.96 3.41 -7.05
C ILE A 135 -5.40 4.84 -7.04
N TYR A 136 -5.62 5.56 -8.13
CA TYR A 136 -5.44 7.01 -8.24
C TYR A 136 -6.73 7.64 -8.71
N GLU A 137 -7.29 8.58 -7.94
CA GLU A 137 -8.55 9.28 -8.22
C GLU A 137 -8.41 10.32 -9.32
N ALA A 138 -7.18 10.77 -9.60
CA ALA A 138 -6.87 11.83 -10.56
C ALA A 138 -7.49 11.59 -11.93
N GLY A 139 -7.85 12.66 -12.63
CA GLY A 139 -8.32 12.59 -14.01
C GLY A 139 -7.19 12.35 -15.03
N GLN A 140 -7.55 11.94 -16.25
CA GLN A 140 -6.61 11.83 -17.37
C GLN A 140 -6.00 13.19 -17.74
N VAL A 141 -6.74 14.28 -17.50
CA VAL A 141 -6.23 15.65 -17.50
C VAL A 141 -6.05 16.07 -16.06
N PRO A 142 -4.81 16.17 -15.55
CA PRO A 142 -4.57 16.55 -14.17
C PRO A 142 -5.16 17.94 -13.84
N ARG A 143 -5.70 18.09 -12.66
CA ARG A 143 -6.31 19.35 -12.20
C ARG A 143 -5.31 20.51 -12.32
N GLY A 144 -5.77 21.66 -12.74
CA GLY A 144 -4.91 22.84 -12.97
C GLY A 144 -4.11 22.83 -14.28
N THR A 145 -4.23 21.79 -15.10
CA THR A 145 -3.59 21.69 -16.42
C THR A 145 -4.63 21.68 -17.55
N GLN A 146 -4.18 21.79 -18.78
CA GLN A 146 -5.00 21.59 -20.00
C GLN A 146 -4.47 20.45 -20.87
N THR A 147 -3.41 19.79 -20.41
CA THR A 147 -2.72 18.74 -21.18
C THR A 147 -3.00 17.39 -20.53
N PRO A 148 -3.59 16.43 -21.26
CA PRO A 148 -3.74 15.08 -20.76
C PRO A 148 -2.40 14.44 -20.39
N SER A 149 -2.42 13.53 -19.42
CA SER A 149 -1.30 12.63 -19.14
C SER A 149 -0.91 11.87 -20.42
N LYS A 150 0.35 11.49 -20.55
CA LYS A 150 0.84 10.73 -21.71
C LYS A 150 -0.03 9.48 -21.89
N ASP A 151 -0.56 9.32 -23.08
CA ASP A 151 -1.34 8.14 -23.43
C ASP A 151 -0.40 6.96 -23.74
N ILE A 152 -0.49 5.92 -22.94
CA ILE A 152 0.20 4.64 -23.13
C ILE A 152 -0.78 3.51 -23.50
N GLY A 153 -2.01 3.86 -23.92
CA GLY A 153 -3.09 2.92 -24.19
C GLY A 153 -3.84 2.46 -22.93
N ARG A 154 -3.69 3.18 -21.82
CA ARG A 154 -4.32 2.89 -20.51
C ARG A 154 -4.95 4.18 -19.92
N PRO A 155 -5.96 4.78 -20.58
CA PRO A 155 -6.61 5.96 -20.02
C PRO A 155 -7.41 5.61 -18.77
N PHE A 156 -7.58 6.59 -17.88
CA PHE A 156 -8.43 6.42 -16.70
C PHE A 156 -9.92 6.28 -17.04
N GLU A 157 -10.63 5.47 -16.25
CA GLU A 157 -12.08 5.34 -16.18
C GLU A 157 -12.56 5.62 -14.74
N PRO A 158 -13.38 6.68 -14.49
CA PRO A 158 -13.79 7.69 -15.45
C PRO A 158 -12.59 8.48 -15.97
N PHE A 159 -12.75 9.17 -17.09
CA PHE A 159 -11.71 10.02 -17.67
C PHE A 159 -11.41 11.23 -16.79
N GLU A 160 -12.42 11.72 -16.11
CA GLU A 160 -12.36 12.80 -15.12
C GLU A 160 -11.82 12.29 -13.79
N GLU A 161 -11.55 13.22 -12.89
CA GLU A 161 -11.19 12.93 -11.50
C GLU A 161 -12.37 12.31 -10.75
N CYS A 162 -12.10 11.34 -9.88
CA CYS A 162 -13.11 10.74 -9.02
C CYS A 162 -13.53 11.71 -7.91
N VAL A 163 -14.80 12.02 -7.83
CA VAL A 163 -15.40 12.90 -6.82
C VAL A 163 -16.57 12.22 -6.11
N THR A 164 -17.38 11.49 -6.89
CA THR A 164 -18.57 10.78 -6.38
C THR A 164 -18.26 9.33 -6.06
N HIS A 165 -19.08 8.70 -5.24
CA HIS A 165 -19.01 7.26 -4.99
C HIS A 165 -18.98 6.44 -6.29
N GLU A 166 -19.78 6.80 -7.30
CA GLU A 166 -19.86 6.11 -8.59
C GLU A 166 -18.55 6.22 -9.39
N ASP A 167 -17.86 7.37 -9.30
CA ASP A 167 -16.56 7.55 -9.92
C ASP A 167 -15.53 6.62 -9.31
N TYR A 168 -15.46 6.55 -7.97
CA TYR A 168 -14.56 5.63 -7.27
C TYR A 168 -14.89 4.17 -7.58
N MET A 169 -16.17 3.79 -7.61
CA MET A 169 -16.62 2.45 -8.01
C MET A 169 -16.12 2.09 -9.41
N THR A 170 -16.23 3.02 -10.36
CA THR A 170 -15.78 2.85 -11.75
C THR A 170 -14.25 2.71 -11.80
N ARG A 171 -13.52 3.53 -11.04
CA ARG A 171 -12.05 3.50 -10.98
C ARG A 171 -11.54 2.18 -10.39
N TYR A 172 -12.09 1.71 -9.27
CA TYR A 172 -11.73 0.40 -8.72
C TYR A 172 -12.06 -0.73 -9.69
N ALA A 173 -13.22 -0.69 -10.35
CA ALA A 173 -13.60 -1.66 -11.36
C ALA A 173 -12.59 -1.71 -12.51
N GLN A 174 -12.06 -0.56 -12.95
CA GLN A 174 -11.01 -0.50 -13.96
C GLN A 174 -9.75 -1.24 -13.50
N TYR A 175 -9.27 -0.95 -12.29
CA TYR A 175 -8.07 -1.59 -11.73
C TYR A 175 -8.27 -3.10 -11.57
N ARG A 176 -9.43 -3.52 -11.02
CA ARG A 176 -9.76 -4.93 -10.80
C ARG A 176 -9.94 -5.74 -12.09
N ARG A 177 -10.07 -5.10 -13.25
CA ARG A 177 -10.05 -5.76 -14.57
C ARG A 177 -8.65 -5.99 -15.12
N ASP A 178 -7.62 -5.39 -14.54
CA ASP A 178 -6.24 -5.62 -14.99
C ASP A 178 -5.81 -7.07 -14.73
N PRO A 179 -5.32 -7.79 -15.75
CA PRO A 179 -5.02 -9.22 -15.61
C PRO A 179 -3.84 -9.52 -14.67
N ASP A 180 -2.84 -8.64 -14.59
CA ASP A 180 -1.69 -8.83 -13.72
C ASP A 180 -2.07 -8.61 -12.25
N LEU A 181 -2.94 -7.63 -11.98
CA LEU A 181 -3.51 -7.40 -10.66
C LEU A 181 -4.43 -8.55 -10.23
N GLN A 182 -5.28 -9.07 -11.14
CA GLN A 182 -6.11 -10.26 -10.87
C GLN A 182 -5.25 -11.48 -10.55
N ALA A 183 -4.17 -11.72 -11.31
CA ALA A 183 -3.27 -12.84 -11.08
C ALA A 183 -2.62 -12.78 -9.69
N MET A 184 -2.21 -11.60 -9.24
CA MET A 184 -1.66 -11.40 -7.89
C MET A 184 -2.73 -11.69 -6.82
N HIS A 185 -3.93 -11.13 -6.95
CA HIS A 185 -5.02 -11.35 -6.00
C HIS A 185 -5.53 -12.79 -5.96
N ALA A 186 -5.53 -13.48 -7.09
CA ALA A 186 -5.91 -14.90 -7.17
C ALA A 186 -4.88 -15.81 -6.51
N LYS A 187 -3.64 -15.36 -6.28
CA LYS A 187 -2.56 -16.20 -5.75
C LYS A 187 -2.20 -15.90 -4.29
N TYR A 188 -2.28 -14.63 -3.88
CA TYR A 188 -1.84 -14.19 -2.57
C TYR A 188 -2.92 -13.41 -1.83
N ALA A 189 -3.03 -13.69 -0.54
CA ALA A 189 -3.78 -12.83 0.35
C ALA A 189 -3.10 -11.45 0.46
N VAL A 190 -3.92 -10.40 0.54
CA VAL A 190 -3.43 -9.01 0.64
C VAL A 190 -3.80 -8.45 2.00
N TRP A 191 -2.79 -7.94 2.71
CA TRP A 191 -2.95 -7.00 3.81
C TRP A 191 -2.73 -5.60 3.24
N GLN A 192 -3.59 -4.65 3.58
CA GLN A 192 -3.56 -3.33 2.94
C GLN A 192 -3.95 -2.22 3.90
N THR A 193 -3.41 -1.03 3.66
CA THR A 193 -3.86 0.24 4.23
C THR A 193 -4.24 1.18 3.10
N ILE A 194 -4.69 2.39 3.42
CA ILE A 194 -4.90 3.46 2.43
C ILE A 194 -3.80 4.50 2.55
N ASP A 195 -3.60 5.27 1.46
CA ASP A 195 -2.94 6.55 1.50
C ASP A 195 -3.86 7.63 0.92
N ASP A 196 -3.34 8.72 0.39
CA ASP A 196 -4.17 9.84 -0.06
C ASP A 196 -4.99 9.52 -1.31
N HIS A 197 -4.46 8.79 -2.27
CA HIS A 197 -5.10 8.57 -3.56
C HIS A 197 -6.31 7.61 -3.55
N GLU A 198 -6.51 6.85 -2.49
CA GLU A 198 -7.79 6.19 -2.25
C GLU A 198 -8.91 7.21 -1.97
N LEU A 199 -8.54 8.43 -1.54
CA LEU A 199 -9.43 9.54 -1.17
C LEU A 199 -9.30 10.68 -2.17
N ALA A 200 -8.25 11.49 -2.05
CA ALA A 200 -7.84 12.53 -2.99
C ALA A 200 -6.42 13.03 -2.66
N ASP A 201 -5.69 13.51 -3.67
CA ASP A 201 -4.28 13.96 -3.57
C ASP A 201 -4.04 14.84 -2.34
N ASN A 202 -3.12 14.40 -1.48
CA ASN A 202 -2.74 15.03 -0.23
C ASN A 202 -3.90 15.27 0.74
N ALA A 203 -4.79 14.28 0.89
CA ALA A 203 -5.96 14.35 1.76
C ALA A 203 -5.61 14.53 3.25
N TRP A 204 -6.49 15.27 3.94
CA TRP A 204 -6.54 15.37 5.40
C TRP A 204 -7.98 15.29 5.88
N SER A 205 -8.22 15.28 7.18
CA SER A 205 -9.56 15.11 7.77
C SER A 205 -10.63 16.07 7.24
N GLY A 206 -10.25 17.29 6.82
CA GLY A 206 -11.18 18.33 6.36
C GLY A 206 -11.09 18.67 4.88
N GLY A 207 -10.35 17.90 4.05
CA GLY A 207 -10.22 18.23 2.63
C GLY A 207 -9.06 17.53 1.93
N SER A 208 -8.72 18.02 0.74
CA SER A 208 -7.51 17.67 0.00
C SER A 208 -6.99 18.86 -0.78
N GLU A 209 -5.77 18.76 -1.36
CA GLU A 209 -5.19 19.86 -2.16
C GLU A 209 -6.03 20.15 -3.41
N ASP A 210 -6.58 19.13 -4.01
CA ASP A 210 -7.33 19.21 -5.27
C ASP A 210 -8.85 19.22 -5.08
N HIS A 211 -9.36 19.29 -3.83
CA HIS A 211 -10.79 19.38 -3.56
C HIS A 211 -11.26 20.83 -3.43
N ASP A 212 -12.29 21.19 -4.21
CA ASP A 212 -12.95 22.51 -4.18
C ASP A 212 -14.45 22.32 -3.91
N GLU A 213 -14.90 22.55 -2.67
CA GLU A 213 -16.30 22.33 -2.28
C GLU A 213 -17.33 23.06 -3.17
N ALA A 214 -16.93 24.17 -3.79
CA ALA A 214 -17.83 24.90 -4.70
C ALA A 214 -18.09 24.17 -6.03
N LYS A 215 -17.19 23.25 -6.41
CA LYS A 215 -17.27 22.46 -7.65
C LYS A 215 -17.57 20.99 -7.37
N ASP A 216 -16.95 20.46 -6.35
CA ASP A 216 -16.88 19.01 -6.09
C ASP A 216 -17.90 18.58 -5.02
N GLY A 217 -18.60 19.55 -4.38
CA GLY A 217 -19.50 19.30 -3.27
C GLY A 217 -18.79 19.16 -1.92
N PRO A 218 -19.51 18.80 -0.86
CA PRO A 218 -18.93 18.69 0.48
C PRO A 218 -17.85 17.61 0.56
N TRP A 219 -16.70 17.91 1.20
CA TRP A 219 -15.64 16.96 1.42
C TRP A 219 -16.10 15.66 2.09
N ALA A 220 -16.97 15.78 3.09
CA ALA A 220 -17.49 14.62 3.82
C ALA A 220 -18.23 13.61 2.92
N GLU A 221 -18.90 14.08 1.86
CA GLU A 221 -19.60 13.21 0.89
C GLU A 221 -18.60 12.49 -0.02
N ARG A 222 -17.53 13.19 -0.44
CA ARG A 222 -16.44 12.58 -1.23
C ARG A 222 -15.71 11.53 -0.41
N LEU A 223 -15.33 11.85 0.83
CA LEU A 223 -14.65 10.93 1.75
C LEU A 223 -15.49 9.65 2.00
N ASP A 224 -16.78 9.82 2.35
CA ASP A 224 -17.71 8.69 2.54
C ASP A 224 -17.83 7.83 1.27
N GLY A 225 -17.98 8.49 0.10
CA GLY A 225 -18.06 7.82 -1.20
C GLY A 225 -16.83 7.00 -1.53
N ALA A 226 -15.63 7.53 -1.27
CA ALA A 226 -14.35 6.88 -1.47
C ALA A 226 -14.18 5.67 -0.53
N LEU A 227 -14.43 5.85 0.77
CA LEU A 227 -14.32 4.78 1.77
C LEU A 227 -15.30 3.63 1.52
N ARG A 228 -16.56 3.93 1.09
CA ARG A 228 -17.52 2.89 0.70
C ARG A 228 -17.07 2.12 -0.55
N ALA A 229 -16.45 2.80 -1.52
CA ALA A 229 -15.90 2.13 -2.69
C ALA A 229 -14.71 1.22 -2.31
N TRP A 230 -13.79 1.70 -1.46
CA TRP A 230 -12.72 0.87 -0.91
C TRP A 230 -13.26 -0.38 -0.23
N GLU A 231 -14.20 -0.21 0.71
CA GLU A 231 -14.86 -1.31 1.43
C GLU A 231 -15.52 -2.34 0.48
N TYR A 232 -16.13 -1.87 -0.60
CA TYR A 232 -16.75 -2.75 -1.59
C TYR A 232 -15.74 -3.63 -2.34
N TRP A 233 -14.59 -3.07 -2.74
CA TRP A 233 -13.64 -3.71 -3.64
C TRP A 233 -12.52 -4.48 -2.93
N MET A 234 -12.30 -4.25 -1.63
CA MET A 234 -11.17 -4.86 -0.91
C MET A 234 -11.58 -6.12 -0.14
N PRO A 235 -10.73 -7.16 -0.11
CA PRO A 235 -10.94 -8.37 0.68
C PRO A 235 -10.61 -8.14 2.17
N SER A 236 -11.19 -7.10 2.75
CA SER A 236 -10.97 -6.68 4.15
C SER A 236 -12.20 -6.91 5.01
N SER A 237 -11.99 -7.16 6.30
CA SER A 237 -13.05 -7.24 7.31
C SER A 237 -13.40 -5.89 7.92
N VAL A 238 -12.63 -4.84 7.60
CA VAL A 238 -12.82 -3.49 8.16
C VAL A 238 -13.84 -2.71 7.34
N HIS A 239 -14.73 -2.03 8.04
CA HIS A 239 -15.80 -1.20 7.46
C HIS A 239 -15.63 0.29 7.80
N PRO A 240 -14.68 1.00 7.17
CA PRO A 240 -14.38 2.40 7.50
C PRO A 240 -15.56 3.35 7.23
N SER A 241 -16.44 3.03 6.28
CA SER A 241 -17.68 3.78 6.05
C SER A 241 -18.65 3.74 7.24
N ARG A 242 -18.48 2.80 8.15
CA ARG A 242 -19.24 2.65 9.40
C ARG A 242 -18.50 3.21 10.62
N GLY A 243 -17.34 3.87 10.40
CA GLY A 243 -16.51 4.45 11.45
C GLY A 243 -15.56 3.46 12.14
N GLU A 244 -15.36 2.27 11.56
CA GLU A 244 -14.31 1.36 12.04
C GLU A 244 -12.93 1.89 11.64
N PRO A 245 -11.92 1.85 12.55
CA PRO A 245 -10.60 2.35 12.23
C PRO A 245 -9.92 1.48 11.17
N LEU A 246 -9.26 2.11 10.21
CA LEU A 246 -8.38 1.44 9.25
C LEU A 246 -7.06 1.01 9.91
N SER A 247 -6.64 1.70 10.97
CA SER A 247 -5.50 1.30 11.79
C SER A 247 -5.82 -0.01 12.51
N ARG A 248 -4.95 -0.99 12.34
CA ARG A 248 -5.10 -2.32 12.92
C ARG A 248 -3.76 -3.03 13.06
N SER A 249 -3.77 -4.17 13.70
CA SER A 249 -2.56 -4.97 13.87
C SER A 249 -2.85 -6.46 13.80
N PHE A 250 -1.84 -7.25 13.46
CA PHE A 250 -1.87 -8.69 13.59
C PHE A 250 -0.49 -9.23 13.97
N SER A 251 -0.44 -10.45 14.47
CA SER A 251 0.81 -11.10 14.85
C SER A 251 1.02 -12.43 14.13
N VAL A 252 2.28 -12.78 13.93
CA VAL A 252 2.72 -14.09 13.47
C VAL A 252 3.48 -14.75 14.65
N GLY A 253 2.72 -15.30 15.61
CA GLY A 253 3.27 -15.75 16.87
C GLY A 253 4.02 -14.64 17.60
N ASP A 254 5.15 -15.01 18.22
CA ASP A 254 6.07 -14.08 18.86
C ASP A 254 7.17 -13.60 17.89
N LEU A 255 7.10 -14.01 16.60
CA LEU A 255 8.08 -13.60 15.60
C LEU A 255 7.88 -12.16 15.15
N VAL A 256 6.65 -11.82 14.73
CA VAL A 256 6.35 -10.49 14.12
C VAL A 256 5.03 -9.93 14.63
N ARG A 257 5.04 -8.64 15.00
CA ARG A 257 3.87 -7.78 15.12
C ARG A 257 3.82 -6.83 13.94
N PHE A 258 2.73 -6.84 13.17
CA PHE A 258 2.43 -5.82 12.17
C PHE A 258 1.47 -4.79 12.76
N VAL A 259 1.80 -3.51 12.60
CA VAL A 259 0.99 -2.37 13.07
C VAL A 259 0.76 -1.46 11.86
N PHE A 260 -0.50 -1.38 11.40
CA PHE A 260 -0.89 -0.55 10.27
C PHE A 260 -1.29 0.84 10.74
N LEU A 261 -0.58 1.84 10.25
CA LEU A 261 -0.93 3.24 10.47
C LEU A 261 -1.90 3.71 9.38
N GLU A 262 -2.86 4.52 9.79
CA GLU A 262 -3.71 5.31 8.92
C GLU A 262 -3.35 6.78 9.11
N THR A 263 -2.94 7.46 8.05
CA THR A 263 -2.32 8.78 8.13
C THR A 263 -3.10 9.88 7.41
N ARG A 264 -4.36 9.63 6.98
CA ARG A 264 -5.13 10.56 6.14
C ARG A 264 -6.44 11.04 6.76
N THR A 265 -7.29 10.13 7.24
CA THR A 265 -8.65 10.50 7.68
C THR A 265 -8.67 11.28 9.00
N HIS A 266 -7.62 11.18 9.80
CA HIS A 266 -7.47 11.90 11.08
C HIS A 266 -6.42 13.00 11.06
N ARG A 267 -5.72 13.17 9.94
CA ARG A 267 -4.65 14.15 9.77
C ARG A 267 -5.16 15.57 9.89
N ASP A 268 -4.42 16.41 10.63
CA ASP A 268 -4.68 17.84 10.71
C ASP A 268 -4.34 18.55 9.39
N GLY A 269 -5.15 19.55 9.04
CA GLY A 269 -4.93 20.41 7.90
C GLY A 269 -3.85 21.49 8.13
N ARG A 270 -3.64 22.30 7.10
CA ARG A 270 -2.63 23.38 7.08
C ARG A 270 -2.88 24.53 8.04
N ASP A 271 -4.11 24.70 8.50
CA ASP A 271 -4.53 25.71 9.46
C ASP A 271 -4.04 25.44 10.88
N VAL A 272 -3.65 24.18 11.18
CA VAL A 272 -3.02 23.83 12.46
C VAL A 272 -1.51 24.09 12.36
N PRO A 273 -0.90 24.82 13.34
CA PRO A 273 0.55 25.05 13.36
C PRO A 273 1.36 23.72 13.42
N PRO A 274 2.51 23.63 12.70
CA PRO A 274 3.28 22.37 12.59
C PRO A 274 3.63 21.71 13.93
N GLU A 275 3.95 22.52 14.95
CA GLU A 275 4.31 22.05 16.29
C GLU A 275 3.13 21.43 17.08
N ARG A 276 1.92 21.50 16.55
CA ARG A 276 0.70 20.94 17.17
C ARG A 276 -0.05 20.00 16.25
N ARG A 277 0.39 19.85 14.98
CA ARG A 277 -0.25 18.96 14.02
C ARG A 277 -0.13 17.51 14.42
N SER A 278 -1.19 16.77 14.17
CA SER A 278 -1.25 15.33 14.26
C SER A 278 -1.52 14.72 12.88
N ALA A 279 -0.79 13.69 12.52
CA ALA A 279 -1.06 12.83 11.37
C ALA A 279 -1.98 11.66 11.74
N LEU A 280 -1.91 11.19 13.00
CA LEU A 280 -2.60 9.99 13.47
C LEU A 280 -3.90 10.27 14.24
N GLY A 281 -4.03 11.48 14.80
CA GLY A 281 -5.09 11.78 15.74
C GLY A 281 -4.87 11.14 17.13
N ALA A 282 -5.61 11.62 18.13
CA ALA A 282 -5.35 11.26 19.52
C ALA A 282 -5.64 9.78 19.84
N ASP A 283 -6.62 9.18 19.20
CA ASP A 283 -7.04 7.81 19.50
C ASP A 283 -6.05 6.79 18.93
N GLN A 284 -5.64 6.98 17.67
CA GLN A 284 -4.65 6.13 17.06
C GLN A 284 -3.28 6.28 17.74
N ARG A 285 -2.88 7.49 18.18
CA ARG A 285 -1.65 7.68 18.95
C ARG A 285 -1.63 6.80 20.20
N ARG A 286 -2.70 6.82 21.01
CA ARG A 286 -2.79 5.99 22.23
C ARG A 286 -2.75 4.49 21.91
N TRP A 287 -3.37 4.10 20.82
CA TRP A 287 -3.36 2.71 20.38
C TRP A 287 -1.95 2.28 19.92
N VAL A 288 -1.27 3.08 19.08
CA VAL A 288 0.12 2.81 18.64
C VAL A 288 1.08 2.72 19.83
N GLU A 289 0.93 3.61 20.83
CA GLU A 289 1.72 3.55 22.07
C GLU A 289 1.59 2.18 22.75
N GLY A 290 0.36 1.66 22.86
CA GLY A 290 0.10 0.32 23.40
C GLY A 290 0.70 -0.79 22.54
N GLU A 291 0.53 -0.73 21.22
CA GLU A 291 1.05 -1.72 20.29
C GLU A 291 2.58 -1.84 20.34
N LEU A 292 3.29 -0.70 20.46
CA LEU A 292 4.74 -0.66 20.54
C LEU A 292 5.28 -1.14 21.89
N ARG A 293 4.66 -0.72 22.99
CA ARG A 293 5.13 -1.03 24.34
C ARG A 293 4.83 -2.45 24.79
N ASP A 294 3.70 -2.99 24.35
CA ASP A 294 3.20 -4.30 24.80
C ASP A 294 3.50 -5.42 23.81
N SER A 295 4.27 -5.15 22.74
CA SER A 295 4.62 -6.17 21.76
C SER A 295 5.52 -7.24 22.36
N PRO A 296 5.12 -8.53 22.38
CA PRO A 296 5.99 -9.62 22.76
C PRO A 296 6.89 -10.10 21.62
N ALA A 297 6.67 -9.58 20.41
CA ALA A 297 7.33 -10.06 19.19
C ALA A 297 8.81 -9.64 19.13
N THR A 298 9.64 -10.47 18.51
CA THR A 298 11.04 -10.13 18.20
C THR A 298 11.08 -8.90 17.28
N TRP A 299 10.23 -8.88 16.25
CA TRP A 299 10.16 -7.81 15.27
C TRP A 299 8.80 -7.11 15.30
N THR A 300 8.79 -5.77 15.25
CA THR A 300 7.58 -4.99 15.01
C THR A 300 7.71 -4.25 13.68
N PHE A 301 6.83 -4.56 12.72
CA PHE A 301 6.75 -3.85 11.45
C PHE A 301 5.65 -2.79 11.50
N LEU A 302 6.03 -1.52 11.37
CA LEU A 302 5.10 -0.42 11.18
C LEU A 302 4.82 -0.26 9.67
N ALA A 303 3.63 -0.64 9.23
CA ALA A 303 3.15 -0.36 7.89
C ALA A 303 2.66 1.09 7.84
N CYS A 304 3.53 1.99 7.41
CA CYS A 304 3.29 3.42 7.33
C CYS A 304 3.16 3.81 5.85
N PRO A 305 2.02 4.35 5.38
CA PRO A 305 1.87 4.73 3.97
C PRO A 305 2.96 5.67 3.49
N SER A 306 3.27 6.72 4.25
CA SER A 306 4.25 7.75 3.91
C SER A 306 5.57 7.60 4.66
N MET A 307 6.67 8.05 4.04
CA MET A 307 8.04 7.94 4.53
C MET A 307 8.27 8.74 5.80
N LEU A 308 8.94 8.12 6.81
CA LEU A 308 9.31 8.74 8.08
C LEU A 308 10.69 9.41 8.05
N SER A 309 11.63 8.88 7.25
CA SER A 309 12.94 9.49 7.05
C SER A 309 12.82 10.89 6.48
N SER A 310 13.69 11.79 6.93
CA SER A 310 13.72 13.18 6.46
C SER A 310 14.85 13.42 5.47
N ILE A 311 14.51 14.10 4.38
CA ILE A 311 15.49 14.64 3.45
C ILE A 311 15.51 16.16 3.59
N HIS A 312 16.40 16.69 4.42
CA HIS A 312 16.50 18.11 4.74
C HIS A 312 17.15 18.90 3.60
N ARG A 313 16.33 19.57 2.79
CA ARG A 313 16.78 20.29 1.59
C ARG A 313 17.62 21.54 1.86
N ASP A 314 17.56 22.12 3.04
CA ASP A 314 18.42 23.25 3.44
C ASP A 314 19.91 22.87 3.52
N GLN A 315 20.21 21.58 3.51
CA GLN A 315 21.56 21.03 3.48
C GLN A 315 22.04 20.66 2.06
N MET A 316 21.22 20.94 1.02
CA MET A 316 21.50 20.55 -0.35
C MET A 316 21.78 21.73 -1.27
N PRO A 317 22.56 21.56 -2.36
CA PRO A 317 22.68 22.52 -3.44
C PRO A 317 21.33 22.82 -4.12
N ASP A 318 21.18 24.05 -4.63
CA ASP A 318 19.92 24.52 -5.25
C ASP A 318 19.48 23.67 -6.44
N ASP A 319 20.39 23.12 -7.22
CA ASP A 319 20.11 22.25 -8.37
C ASP A 319 19.57 20.88 -7.94
N VAL A 320 20.07 20.31 -6.85
CA VAL A 320 19.55 19.10 -6.22
C VAL A 320 18.16 19.33 -5.64
N VAL A 321 17.98 20.44 -4.92
CA VAL A 321 16.65 20.85 -4.39
C VAL A 321 15.64 20.98 -5.53
N GLU A 322 16.02 21.63 -6.64
CA GLU A 322 15.13 21.82 -7.79
C GLU A 322 14.76 20.47 -8.46
N ALA A 323 15.71 19.54 -8.55
CA ALA A 323 15.42 18.19 -9.04
C ALA A 323 14.42 17.45 -8.14
N LEU A 324 14.64 17.47 -6.83
CA LEU A 324 13.82 16.78 -5.83
C LEU A 324 12.43 17.42 -5.61
N ARG A 325 12.22 18.68 -6.02
CA ARG A 325 10.89 19.33 -5.96
C ARG A 325 9.79 18.52 -6.68
N SER A 326 10.17 17.81 -7.69
CA SER A 326 9.22 16.97 -8.45
C SER A 326 8.78 15.73 -7.70
N LEU A 327 9.46 15.33 -6.60
CA LEU A 327 9.17 14.14 -5.80
C LEU A 327 8.30 14.40 -4.57
N LYS A 328 7.53 15.51 -4.54
CA LYS A 328 6.75 15.92 -3.36
C LYS A 328 7.61 16.19 -2.08
N LEU A 329 8.92 16.05 -2.12
CA LEU A 329 9.83 16.38 -1.05
C LEU A 329 10.06 17.91 -1.04
N ARG A 330 9.31 18.68 -0.24
CA ARG A 330 9.37 20.16 -0.22
C ARG A 330 10.03 20.72 1.05
N HIS A 331 10.61 21.90 0.93
CA HIS A 331 11.35 22.56 2.02
C HIS A 331 10.42 23.20 3.05
N PRO A 332 10.69 23.08 4.38
CA PRO A 332 9.86 23.68 5.43
C PRO A 332 9.80 25.22 5.41
N THR A 333 10.76 25.91 4.77
CA THR A 333 10.80 27.38 4.68
C THR A 333 10.11 27.97 3.46
N GLU A 334 9.53 27.16 2.57
CA GLU A 334 8.74 27.67 1.46
C GLU A 334 7.46 28.36 1.94
N ALA A 335 7.03 29.43 1.25
CA ALA A 335 5.86 30.25 1.62
C ALA A 335 4.54 29.44 1.69
N LYS A 336 4.51 28.23 1.13
CA LYS A 336 3.50 27.20 1.32
C LYS A 336 4.23 25.90 1.64
N PRO A 337 4.56 25.63 2.91
CA PRO A 337 5.18 24.38 3.29
C PRO A 337 4.27 23.23 2.86
N TYR A 338 4.86 22.23 2.23
CA TYR A 338 4.15 21.03 1.83
C TYR A 338 3.83 20.20 3.07
N HIS A 339 2.64 19.61 3.12
CA HIS A 339 2.12 19.01 4.34
C HIS A 339 1.84 17.52 4.22
N ASP A 340 2.40 16.88 3.22
CA ASP A 340 2.12 15.48 2.97
C ASP A 340 3.01 14.54 3.79
N GLN A 341 4.31 14.85 3.88
CA GLN A 341 5.26 14.01 4.59
C GLN A 341 5.31 14.30 6.10
N TRP A 342 5.87 13.37 6.86
CA TRP A 342 6.03 13.45 8.32
C TRP A 342 6.85 14.66 8.80
N ASP A 343 7.66 15.26 7.96
CA ASP A 343 8.34 16.53 8.22
C ASP A 343 7.39 17.67 8.55
N SER A 344 6.13 17.56 8.14
CA SER A 344 5.09 18.54 8.46
C SER A 344 4.40 18.32 9.80
N PHE A 345 4.75 17.23 10.49
CA PHE A 345 4.23 16.83 11.79
C PHE A 345 5.37 16.60 12.81
N PRO A 346 6.30 17.57 12.98
CA PRO A 346 7.55 17.34 13.69
C PRO A 346 7.37 16.85 15.12
N ALA A 347 6.42 17.42 15.86
CA ALA A 347 6.16 17.03 17.25
C ALA A 347 5.59 15.61 17.37
N GLU A 348 4.77 15.18 16.43
CA GLU A 348 4.23 13.81 16.44
C GLU A 348 5.26 12.80 15.95
N ARG A 349 6.07 13.16 14.96
CA ARG A 349 7.19 12.35 14.51
C ARG A 349 8.21 12.11 15.62
N ASP A 350 8.60 13.19 16.34
CA ASP A 350 9.49 13.08 17.50
C ASP A 350 8.89 12.20 18.61
N TRP A 351 7.58 12.32 18.86
CA TRP A 351 6.86 11.46 19.77
C TRP A 351 6.90 9.99 19.29
N LEU A 352 6.60 9.73 18.02
CA LEU A 352 6.60 8.36 17.47
C LEU A 352 7.99 7.72 17.60
N PHE A 353 9.04 8.46 17.29
CA PHE A 353 10.42 7.97 17.44
C PHE A 353 10.78 7.68 18.91
N ALA A 354 10.30 8.51 19.85
CA ALA A 354 10.49 8.26 21.27
C ALA A 354 9.74 6.99 21.75
N GLU A 355 8.53 6.72 21.25
CA GLU A 355 7.78 5.50 21.56
C GLU A 355 8.44 4.27 20.93
N ILE A 356 8.90 4.36 19.68
CA ILE A 356 9.67 3.31 19.02
C ILE A 356 10.91 2.96 19.83
N GLY A 357 11.68 3.94 20.29
CA GLY A 357 12.87 3.73 21.11
C GLY A 357 12.61 3.11 22.48
N GLN A 358 11.36 3.00 22.92
CA GLN A 358 10.95 2.30 24.12
C GLN A 358 10.37 0.90 23.86
N SER A 359 10.21 0.52 22.60
CA SER A 359 9.71 -0.80 22.22
C SER A 359 10.67 -1.89 22.68
N PRO A 360 10.18 -3.02 23.22
CA PRO A 360 11.01 -4.19 23.50
C PRO A 360 11.39 -4.96 22.22
N SER A 361 10.74 -4.68 21.08
CA SER A 361 10.97 -5.31 19.78
C SER A 361 11.94 -4.49 18.94
N GLU A 362 12.66 -5.13 18.03
CA GLU A 362 13.33 -4.45 16.92
C GLU A 362 12.26 -3.92 15.95
N VAL A 363 12.28 -2.61 15.69
CA VAL A 363 11.25 -1.95 14.89
C VAL A 363 11.76 -1.68 13.47
N VAL A 364 10.96 -2.09 12.49
CA VAL A 364 11.18 -1.78 11.06
C VAL A 364 9.97 -1.05 10.52
N VAL A 365 10.18 0.09 9.88
CA VAL A 365 9.15 0.83 9.17
C VAL A 365 9.13 0.40 7.71
N LEU A 366 7.95 0.06 7.21
CA LEU A 366 7.71 -0.19 5.78
C LEU A 366 6.90 0.98 5.24
N SER A 367 7.45 1.72 4.27
CA SER A 367 6.83 2.94 3.75
C SER A 367 6.79 3.03 2.22
N GLY A 368 6.03 4.00 1.70
CA GLY A 368 5.82 4.25 0.27
C GLY A 368 5.66 5.74 -0.05
N ASP A 369 4.69 6.11 -0.90
CA ASP A 369 4.24 7.46 -1.30
C ASP A 369 5.25 8.27 -2.14
N VAL A 370 6.50 8.34 -1.73
CA VAL A 370 7.51 9.24 -2.35
C VAL A 370 8.01 8.80 -3.72
N HIS A 371 7.63 7.62 -4.20
CA HIS A 371 8.00 7.03 -5.51
C HIS A 371 9.50 6.83 -5.70
N ILE A 372 10.25 6.71 -4.62
CA ILE A 372 11.67 6.32 -4.60
C ILE A 372 11.84 5.15 -3.64
N ALA A 373 12.90 4.39 -3.82
CA ALA A 373 13.27 3.33 -2.89
C ALA A 373 14.37 3.83 -1.95
N VAL A 374 14.24 3.51 -0.65
CA VAL A 374 15.18 3.98 0.38
C VAL A 374 15.44 2.85 1.38
N ASP A 375 16.70 2.77 1.82
CA ASP A 375 17.15 2.02 2.98
C ASP A 375 17.77 3.03 3.96
N ALA A 376 17.16 3.19 5.14
CA ALA A 376 17.54 4.25 6.08
C ALA A 376 17.44 3.81 7.54
N ASP A 377 18.20 4.51 8.39
CA ASP A 377 18.02 4.49 9.83
C ASP A 377 17.11 5.64 10.28
N LEU A 378 16.33 5.41 11.32
CA LEU A 378 15.57 6.44 12.01
C LEU A 378 16.23 6.73 13.35
N GLU A 379 16.64 7.99 13.57
CA GLU A 379 17.36 8.39 14.76
C GLU A 379 16.52 9.24 15.71
N SER A 380 16.67 8.99 17.00
CA SER A 380 16.15 9.85 18.08
C SER A 380 17.23 10.08 19.12
N GLY A 381 17.53 11.35 19.40
CA GLY A 381 18.55 11.72 20.39
C GLY A 381 19.95 11.21 20.06
N GLY A 382 20.29 11.00 18.78
CA GLY A 382 21.58 10.49 18.31
C GLY A 382 21.75 8.98 18.47
N GLN A 383 20.65 8.24 18.60
CA GLN A 383 20.62 6.78 18.61
C GLN A 383 19.65 6.30 17.54
N VAL A 384 20.01 5.24 16.81
CA VAL A 384 19.12 4.53 15.90
C VAL A 384 18.02 3.87 16.73
N VAL A 385 16.77 4.15 16.43
CA VAL A 385 15.59 3.62 17.13
C VAL A 385 14.80 2.66 16.25
N ALA A 386 14.92 2.76 14.94
CA ALA A 386 14.30 1.87 13.96
C ALA A 386 15.07 1.91 12.65
N HIS A 387 14.75 0.97 11.75
CA HIS A 387 15.15 0.99 10.35
C HIS A 387 13.92 1.24 9.46
N GLU A 388 14.11 1.96 8.34
CA GLU A 388 13.04 2.20 7.38
C GLU A 388 13.40 1.63 6.00
N TRP A 389 12.49 0.81 5.47
CA TRP A 389 12.56 0.27 4.12
C TRP A 389 11.42 0.85 3.29
N THR A 390 11.72 1.84 2.47
CA THR A 390 10.75 2.47 1.59
C THR A 390 10.70 1.75 0.25
N THR A 391 9.49 1.34 -0.18
CA THR A 391 9.30 0.76 -1.50
C THR A 391 9.19 1.85 -2.56
N SER A 392 9.72 1.60 -3.75
CA SER A 392 9.41 2.42 -4.92
C SER A 392 7.96 2.19 -5.37
N SER A 393 7.49 3.02 -6.30
CA SER A 393 6.15 2.88 -6.86
C SER A 393 6.02 1.68 -7.81
N ILE A 394 4.81 1.11 -7.89
CA ILE A 394 4.46 0.12 -8.94
C ILE A 394 4.53 0.78 -10.32
N THR A 395 3.91 1.96 -10.48
CA THR A 395 3.86 2.67 -11.77
C THR A 395 3.81 4.18 -11.65
N SER A 396 3.61 4.74 -10.47
CA SER A 396 3.58 6.20 -10.29
C SER A 396 4.92 6.80 -10.60
N GLN A 397 4.92 7.94 -11.30
CA GLN A 397 6.12 8.56 -11.85
C GLN A 397 7.17 8.87 -10.78
N ASN A 398 8.34 8.30 -10.93
CA ASN A 398 9.55 8.56 -10.15
C ASN A 398 10.29 9.82 -10.68
N LEU A 399 11.52 10.06 -10.20
CA LEU A 399 12.28 11.24 -10.60
C LEU A 399 12.66 11.22 -12.08
N ALA A 400 13.18 10.11 -12.58
CA ALA A 400 13.57 9.96 -13.98
C ALA A 400 12.37 10.15 -14.92
N ASP A 401 11.20 9.58 -14.60
CA ASP A 401 9.98 9.74 -15.40
C ASP A 401 9.53 11.21 -15.46
N LYS A 402 9.49 11.91 -14.31
CA LYS A 402 9.07 13.31 -14.22
C LYS A 402 10.00 14.26 -14.97
N LYS A 403 11.27 13.93 -15.03
CA LYS A 403 12.30 14.74 -15.72
C LYS A 403 12.55 14.29 -17.16
N GLY A 404 12.07 13.10 -17.56
CA GLY A 404 12.38 12.50 -18.86
C GLY A 404 13.83 12.05 -18.97
N TRP A 405 14.43 11.65 -17.86
CA TRP A 405 15.83 11.19 -17.78
C TRP A 405 15.97 9.71 -18.10
N ALA A 406 17.17 9.31 -18.47
CA ALA A 406 17.51 7.92 -18.59
C ALA A 406 17.74 7.32 -17.17
N LYS A 407 17.19 6.14 -16.93
CA LYS A 407 17.33 5.43 -15.64
C LYS A 407 18.81 5.30 -15.27
N ASN A 408 19.15 5.68 -14.04
CA ASN A 408 20.50 5.57 -13.46
C ASN A 408 21.58 6.31 -14.28
N VAL A 409 21.27 7.45 -14.84
CA VAL A 409 22.23 8.30 -15.58
C VAL A 409 22.25 9.70 -14.99
N GLU A 410 21.21 10.51 -15.23
CA GLU A 410 21.19 11.91 -14.83
C GLU A 410 20.91 12.08 -13.32
N SER A 411 20.30 11.10 -12.68
CA SER A 411 20.01 11.08 -11.25
C SER A 411 21.19 10.68 -10.37
N LEU A 412 22.20 9.97 -10.91
CA LEU A 412 23.33 9.47 -10.12
C LEU A 412 24.00 10.53 -9.25
N PRO A 413 24.32 11.76 -9.74
CA PRO A 413 24.92 12.78 -8.90
C PRO A 413 24.02 13.21 -7.74
N ILE A 414 22.68 13.13 -7.92
CA ILE A 414 21.71 13.46 -6.87
C ILE A 414 21.72 12.38 -5.80
N VAL A 415 21.67 11.12 -6.20
CA VAL A 415 21.71 9.96 -5.30
C VAL A 415 23.02 9.94 -4.50
N GLU A 416 24.17 10.14 -5.14
CA GLU A 416 25.47 10.25 -4.50
C GLU A 416 25.47 11.36 -3.44
N HIS A 417 24.94 12.54 -3.81
CA HIS A 417 24.86 13.67 -2.90
C HIS A 417 23.93 13.41 -1.69
N LEU A 418 22.80 12.71 -1.91
CA LEU A 418 21.88 12.34 -0.84
C LEU A 418 22.57 11.43 0.19
N VAL A 419 23.21 10.35 -0.26
CA VAL A 419 23.90 9.39 0.62
C VAL A 419 25.11 10.03 1.31
N GLU A 420 25.84 10.93 0.64
CA GLU A 420 26.97 11.64 1.25
C GLU A 420 26.52 12.68 2.30
N THR A 421 25.38 13.33 2.10
CA THR A 421 24.87 14.41 2.97
C THR A 421 24.12 13.86 4.18
N PHE A 422 23.40 12.75 4.02
CA PHE A 422 22.56 12.14 5.04
C PHE A 422 23.11 10.76 5.42
N PRO A 423 23.92 10.66 6.48
CA PRO A 423 24.53 9.39 6.91
C PRO A 423 23.50 8.29 7.26
N ASP A 424 22.27 8.69 7.62
CA ASP A 424 21.17 7.80 7.94
C ASP A 424 20.57 7.13 6.69
N LEU A 425 20.87 7.65 5.48
CA LEU A 425 20.47 7.04 4.21
C LEU A 425 21.57 6.08 3.73
N HIS A 426 21.34 4.78 3.86
CA HIS A 426 22.30 3.76 3.42
C HIS A 426 22.26 3.54 1.91
N TRP A 427 21.05 3.64 1.32
CA TRP A 427 20.86 3.49 -0.11
C TRP A 427 19.59 4.20 -0.56
N VAL A 428 19.63 4.75 -1.78
CA VAL A 428 18.51 5.44 -2.44
C VAL A 428 18.47 5.08 -3.92
N ASP A 429 17.29 4.78 -4.45
CA ASP A 429 17.03 4.67 -5.89
C ASP A 429 15.84 5.57 -6.25
N THR A 430 16.12 6.59 -7.07
CA THR A 430 15.12 7.60 -7.47
C THR A 430 14.45 7.29 -8.82
N ASP A 431 14.85 6.23 -9.50
CA ASP A 431 14.56 6.00 -10.91
C ASP A 431 13.85 4.68 -11.20
N SER A 432 13.90 3.73 -10.28
CA SER A 432 13.30 2.42 -10.50
C SER A 432 11.85 2.35 -10.03
N HIS A 433 11.05 1.59 -10.75
CA HIS A 433 9.79 1.02 -10.28
C HIS A 433 10.03 -0.36 -9.72
N GLY A 434 9.23 -0.79 -8.73
CA GLY A 434 9.46 -2.11 -8.17
C GLY A 434 8.64 -2.43 -6.93
N PHE A 435 9.21 -3.29 -6.10
CA PHE A 435 8.61 -3.78 -4.86
C PHE A 435 9.68 -4.30 -3.91
N LEU A 436 9.32 -4.51 -2.64
CA LEU A 436 10.20 -5.18 -1.68
C LEU A 436 9.81 -6.65 -1.54
N VAL A 437 10.79 -7.48 -1.22
CA VAL A 437 10.56 -8.81 -0.65
C VAL A 437 11.27 -8.88 0.69
N VAL A 438 10.49 -9.05 1.75
CA VAL A 438 10.98 -9.12 3.12
C VAL A 438 10.94 -10.55 3.61
N THR A 439 12.04 -10.99 4.24
CA THR A 439 12.15 -12.30 4.88
C THR A 439 12.51 -12.10 6.34
N VAL A 440 11.75 -12.71 7.26
CA VAL A 440 11.92 -12.56 8.70
C VAL A 440 12.08 -13.92 9.35
N SER A 441 13.08 -14.05 10.19
CA SER A 441 13.34 -15.19 11.07
C SER A 441 13.52 -14.71 12.51
N ASP A 442 13.71 -15.64 13.45
CA ASP A 442 13.95 -15.30 14.85
C ASP A 442 15.17 -14.38 15.03
N ASP A 443 16.21 -14.59 14.24
CA ASP A 443 17.51 -13.89 14.38
C ASP A 443 17.69 -12.72 13.42
N THR A 444 16.96 -12.70 12.29
CA THR A 444 17.21 -11.73 11.21
C THR A 444 15.95 -11.27 10.50
N ALA A 445 15.93 -10.00 10.08
CA ALA A 445 15.03 -9.48 9.07
C ALA A 445 15.84 -8.99 7.87
N SER A 446 15.49 -9.42 6.66
CA SER A 446 16.15 -9.00 5.42
C SER A 446 15.16 -8.47 4.41
N CYS A 447 15.61 -7.51 3.61
CA CYS A 447 14.85 -6.89 2.55
C CYS A 447 15.60 -6.97 1.22
N GLU A 448 14.89 -7.34 0.16
CA GLU A 448 15.34 -7.28 -1.23
C GLU A 448 14.53 -6.18 -1.93
N TRP A 449 15.19 -5.16 -2.50
CA TRP A 449 14.57 -4.18 -3.39
C TRP A 449 14.60 -4.69 -4.83
N TRP A 450 13.45 -5.05 -5.36
CA TRP A 450 13.29 -5.51 -6.73
C TRP A 450 13.02 -4.33 -7.67
N SER A 451 13.87 -4.16 -8.68
CA SER A 451 13.76 -3.14 -9.72
C SER A 451 13.23 -3.74 -11.01
N LEU A 452 12.24 -3.12 -11.64
CA LEU A 452 11.69 -3.54 -12.92
C LEU A 452 12.54 -3.02 -14.08
N GLU A 453 12.57 -3.79 -15.17
CA GLU A 453 13.15 -3.33 -16.44
C GLU A 453 12.42 -2.08 -16.97
N THR A 454 11.08 -2.10 -16.93
CA THR A 454 10.22 -1.04 -17.45
C THR A 454 8.77 -1.19 -16.93
N VAL A 455 8.05 -0.07 -16.91
CA VAL A 455 6.58 -0.05 -16.77
C VAL A 455 5.88 0.48 -18.03
N GLY A 456 6.64 0.95 -19.02
CA GLY A 456 6.10 1.54 -20.26
C GLY A 456 5.53 0.52 -21.25
N ARG A 457 5.72 -0.77 -21.02
CA ARG A 457 5.20 -1.91 -21.80
C ARG A 457 5.08 -3.14 -20.90
N PRO A 458 4.28 -4.14 -21.26
CA PRO A 458 4.31 -5.43 -20.55
C PRO A 458 5.73 -6.02 -20.53
N SER A 459 6.17 -6.46 -19.35
CA SER A 459 7.46 -7.11 -19.11
C SER A 459 7.33 -8.09 -17.93
N ASP A 460 8.19 -9.10 -17.90
CA ASP A 460 8.37 -10.05 -16.80
C ASP A 460 9.82 -10.05 -16.31
N VAL A 461 10.54 -8.97 -16.56
CA VAL A 461 11.94 -8.81 -16.21
C VAL A 461 12.09 -7.84 -15.04
N GLY A 462 12.74 -8.33 -13.99
CA GLY A 462 13.14 -7.56 -12.82
C GLY A 462 14.39 -8.16 -12.19
N GLU A 463 15.10 -7.37 -11.42
CA GLU A 463 16.33 -7.76 -10.74
C GLU A 463 16.38 -7.18 -9.33
N ILE A 464 17.20 -7.76 -8.46
CA ILE A 464 17.46 -7.20 -7.13
C ILE A 464 18.44 -6.04 -7.29
N GLY A 465 17.99 -4.83 -6.99
CA GLY A 465 18.79 -3.61 -7.01
C GLY A 465 19.59 -3.38 -5.73
N HIS A 466 19.02 -3.81 -4.58
CA HIS A 466 19.65 -3.66 -3.27
C HIS A 466 19.18 -4.74 -2.29
N THR A 467 19.98 -4.99 -1.25
CA THR A 467 19.61 -5.87 -0.14
C THR A 467 20.10 -5.30 1.18
N ALA A 468 19.28 -5.41 2.23
CA ALA A 468 19.67 -5.11 3.60
C ALA A 468 19.35 -6.28 4.53
N THR A 469 20.07 -6.38 5.64
CA THR A 469 19.83 -7.41 6.66
C THR A 469 20.09 -6.82 8.04
N LEU A 470 19.11 -6.99 8.92
CA LEU A 470 19.15 -6.62 10.33
C LEU A 470 19.26 -7.88 11.17
N THR A 471 19.88 -7.76 12.33
CA THR A 471 19.97 -8.82 13.35
C THR A 471 19.24 -8.38 14.60
N ALA A 472 18.42 -9.29 15.19
CA ALA A 472 17.68 -9.04 16.42
C ALA A 472 18.60 -8.97 17.65
#